data_188d5d475ee600848ba0c7050d24ffa3
#
_entry.id   188d5d475ee600848ba0c7050d24ffa3
#
_cell.length_a   1.000
_cell.length_b   1.000
_cell.length_c   1.000
_cell.angle_alpha   90.00
_cell.angle_beta   90.00
_cell.angle_gamma   90.00
#
_symmetry.space_group_name_H-M   'P 1'
#
loop_
_entity.id
_entity.type
_entity.pdbx_description
1 polymer ?
#
loop_
_entity_poly.entity_id
_entity_poly.type
_entity_poly.pdbx_seq_one_letter_code
_entity_poly.pdbx_strand_id
1 'polypeptide(L)'
;KIDSEPGDAGYLISNYVAILAAIAPICTFIGTSIIGAGGLRVGIGAGLLYAVVYYVLSLIGFFVLGYIIDFLAGTFGARKDLQSAMKVSAYAPTAAWVAGVFNILPALSFLSILGLYSLYLLYTGIGALMRPAANNALIYTIAVIICAIIVWIIILAIPVLLFGMGMRM
;
A
#
# COMPACT_ATOMS: atom_id res chain seq x y z
N LYS A 1 -22.54 -3.29 -0.46
CA LYS A 1 -21.89 -4.57 -0.12
C LYS A 1 -20.73 -4.41 0.86
N ILE A 2 -19.86 -3.41 0.65
CA ILE A 2 -18.72 -3.09 1.55
C ILE A 2 -19.19 -2.56 2.91
N ASP A 3 -20.31 -1.84 2.96
CA ASP A 3 -20.91 -1.31 4.20
C ASP A 3 -21.41 -2.42 5.16
N SER A 4 -21.74 -3.60 4.63
CA SER A 4 -22.27 -4.73 5.42
C SER A 4 -21.19 -5.69 5.92
N GLU A 5 -19.94 -5.51 5.53
CA GLU A 5 -18.83 -6.35 5.99
C GLU A 5 -18.38 -5.97 7.41
N PRO A 6 -17.90 -6.95 8.21
CA PRO A 6 -17.35 -6.65 9.53
C PRO A 6 -16.27 -5.58 9.40
N GLY A 7 -16.49 -4.44 10.04
CA GLY A 7 -15.53 -3.32 10.04
C GLY A 7 -14.39 -3.51 11.04
N ASP A 8 -14.24 -4.70 11.62
CA ASP A 8 -13.17 -4.98 12.55
C ASP A 8 -11.83 -5.00 11.81
N ALA A 9 -10.91 -4.14 12.24
CA ALA A 9 -9.56 -4.05 11.67
C ALA A 9 -8.83 -5.41 11.74
N GLY A 10 -9.09 -6.20 12.77
CA GLY A 10 -8.52 -7.55 12.91
C GLY A 10 -8.97 -8.49 11.79
N TYR A 11 -10.25 -8.47 11.44
CA TYR A 11 -10.79 -9.28 10.34
C TYR A 11 -10.20 -8.87 8.98
N LEU A 12 -10.12 -7.55 8.72
CA LEU A 12 -9.52 -7.03 7.48
C LEU A 12 -8.05 -7.41 7.35
N ILE A 13 -7.28 -7.33 8.45
CA ILE A 13 -5.88 -7.70 8.44
C ILE A 13 -5.70 -9.18 8.18
N SER A 14 -6.37 -10.05 8.94
CA SER A 14 -6.15 -11.50 8.87
C SER A 14 -6.63 -12.12 7.55
N ASN A 15 -7.72 -11.63 6.99
CA ASN A 15 -8.35 -12.28 5.84
C ASN A 15 -8.10 -11.56 4.50
N TYR A 16 -7.60 -10.34 4.52
CA TYR A 16 -7.43 -9.56 3.30
C TYR A 16 -6.04 -8.90 3.20
N VAL A 17 -5.73 -7.98 4.10
CA VAL A 17 -4.51 -7.15 4.01
C VAL A 17 -3.25 -7.99 4.12
N ALA A 18 -3.19 -8.95 5.06
CA ALA A 18 -2.02 -9.80 5.26
C ALA A 18 -1.66 -10.62 4.02
N ILE A 19 -2.67 -11.14 3.33
CA ILE A 19 -2.46 -11.95 2.12
C ILE A 19 -2.04 -11.08 0.95
N LEU A 20 -2.78 -10.00 0.66
CA LEU A 20 -2.51 -9.16 -0.49
C LEU A 20 -1.22 -8.34 -0.35
N ALA A 21 -0.95 -7.80 0.82
CA ALA A 21 0.27 -7.05 1.08
C ALA A 21 1.55 -7.89 0.98
N ALA A 22 1.45 -9.23 1.10
CA ALA A 22 2.58 -10.14 0.91
C ALA A 22 2.98 -10.32 -0.56
N ILE A 23 2.07 -10.08 -1.51
CA ILE A 23 2.31 -10.32 -2.95
C ILE A 23 3.52 -9.52 -3.43
N ALA A 24 3.53 -8.20 -3.23
CA ALA A 24 4.59 -7.34 -3.75
C ALA A 24 5.98 -7.66 -3.16
N PRO A 25 6.17 -7.85 -1.83
CA PRO A 25 7.44 -8.27 -1.26
C PRO A 25 7.93 -9.62 -1.77
N ILE A 26 7.06 -10.62 -1.87
CA ILE A 26 7.41 -11.97 -2.37
C ILE A 26 7.84 -11.89 -3.83
N CYS A 27 7.05 -11.21 -4.67
CA CYS A 27 7.36 -11.06 -6.09
C CYS A 27 8.66 -10.29 -6.31
N THR A 28 8.91 -9.25 -5.52
CA THR A 28 10.18 -8.51 -5.56
C THR A 28 11.35 -9.38 -5.14
N PHE A 29 11.21 -10.18 -4.08
CA PHE A 29 12.24 -11.15 -3.68
C PHE A 29 12.58 -12.13 -4.79
N ILE A 30 11.57 -12.74 -5.42
CA ILE A 30 11.76 -13.66 -6.54
C ILE A 30 12.46 -12.95 -7.70
N GLY A 31 11.99 -11.76 -8.08
CA GLY A 31 12.53 -10.99 -9.19
C GLY A 31 13.97 -10.56 -9.00
N THR A 32 14.34 -10.12 -7.80
CA THR A 32 15.68 -9.57 -7.53
C THR A 32 16.70 -10.62 -7.06
N SER A 33 16.28 -11.62 -6.27
CA SER A 33 17.19 -12.60 -5.67
C SER A 33 17.27 -13.92 -6.44
N ILE A 34 16.18 -14.35 -7.10
CA ILE A 34 16.14 -15.61 -7.83
C ILE A 34 16.40 -15.38 -9.32
N ILE A 35 15.62 -14.50 -9.95
CA ILE A 35 15.74 -14.23 -11.40
C ILE A 35 16.93 -13.29 -11.66
N GLY A 36 17.02 -12.20 -10.92
CA GLY A 36 18.03 -11.16 -11.09
C GLY A 36 17.64 -10.12 -12.16
N ALA A 37 18.06 -8.88 -11.97
CA ALA A 37 17.86 -7.78 -12.91
C ALA A 37 19.19 -7.44 -13.60
N GLY A 38 19.25 -7.61 -14.93
CA GLY A 38 20.44 -7.23 -15.71
C GLY A 38 21.72 -8.01 -15.33
N GLY A 39 21.60 -9.24 -14.84
CA GLY A 39 22.73 -10.08 -14.40
C GLY A 39 23.17 -9.81 -12.96
N LEU A 40 22.63 -8.82 -12.28
CA LEU A 40 22.86 -8.57 -10.86
C LEU A 40 21.82 -9.28 -10.01
N ARG A 41 22.27 -10.02 -9.01
CA ARG A 41 21.39 -10.70 -8.05
C ARG A 41 21.68 -10.19 -6.65
N VAL A 42 20.61 -9.88 -5.93
CA VAL A 42 20.70 -9.64 -4.49
C VAL A 42 20.86 -10.98 -3.79
N GLY A 43 21.79 -11.09 -2.85
CA GLY A 43 21.99 -12.33 -2.08
C GLY A 43 20.67 -12.75 -1.40
N ILE A 44 20.39 -14.07 -1.37
CA ILE A 44 19.13 -14.64 -0.87
C ILE A 44 18.81 -14.14 0.54
N GLY A 45 19.81 -14.09 1.44
CA GLY A 45 19.61 -13.63 2.81
C GLY A 45 19.21 -12.15 2.89
N ALA A 46 19.90 -11.29 2.13
CA ALA A 46 19.60 -9.86 2.08
C ALA A 46 18.23 -9.60 1.41
N GLY A 47 17.91 -10.33 0.34
CA GLY A 47 16.64 -10.24 -0.35
C GLY A 47 15.46 -10.68 0.52
N LEU A 48 15.63 -11.78 1.29
CA LEU A 48 14.61 -12.25 2.22
C LEU A 48 14.38 -11.21 3.34
N LEU A 49 15.45 -10.69 3.91
CA LEU A 49 15.35 -9.68 4.96
C LEU A 49 14.66 -8.39 4.44
N TYR A 50 15.02 -7.97 3.22
CA TYR A 50 14.34 -6.87 2.54
C TYR A 50 12.83 -7.13 2.39
N ALA A 51 12.45 -8.34 1.94
CA ALA A 51 11.05 -8.71 1.76
C ALA A 51 10.26 -8.69 3.07
N VAL A 52 10.85 -9.20 4.16
CA VAL A 52 10.23 -9.19 5.50
C VAL A 52 10.03 -7.77 6.00
N VAL A 53 11.06 -6.92 5.90
CA VAL A 53 10.96 -5.51 6.32
C VAL A 53 9.91 -4.77 5.47
N TYR A 54 9.92 -4.97 4.17
CA TYR A 54 8.93 -4.36 3.26
C TYR A 54 7.51 -4.81 3.61
N TYR A 55 7.29 -6.10 3.91
CA TYR A 55 6.00 -6.64 4.33
C TYR A 55 5.51 -5.99 5.63
N VAL A 56 6.35 -5.96 6.66
CA VAL A 56 6.00 -5.33 7.95
C VAL A 56 5.66 -3.85 7.78
N LEU A 57 6.46 -3.12 7.00
CA LEU A 57 6.20 -1.71 6.70
C LEU A 57 4.91 -1.50 5.91
N SER A 58 4.52 -2.42 5.02
CA SER A 58 3.24 -2.32 4.31
C SER A 58 2.04 -2.52 5.25
N LEU A 59 2.15 -3.40 6.25
CA LEU A 59 1.12 -3.54 7.27
C LEU A 59 1.02 -2.29 8.17
N ILE A 60 2.15 -1.72 8.56
CA ILE A 60 2.18 -0.45 9.29
C ILE A 60 1.55 0.66 8.44
N GLY A 61 1.88 0.72 7.15
CA GLY A 61 1.34 1.68 6.19
C GLY A 61 -0.18 1.60 6.06
N PHE A 62 -0.77 0.40 6.11
CA PHE A 62 -2.21 0.21 6.16
C PHE A 62 -2.85 0.94 7.35
N PHE A 63 -2.32 0.75 8.55
CA PHE A 63 -2.83 1.44 9.75
C PHE A 63 -2.64 2.94 9.67
N VAL A 64 -1.44 3.39 9.31
CA VAL A 64 -1.10 4.81 9.19
C VAL A 64 -2.04 5.49 8.20
N LEU A 65 -2.29 4.88 7.03
CA LEU A 65 -3.21 5.43 6.04
C LEU A 65 -4.64 5.50 6.57
N GLY A 66 -5.13 4.47 7.26
CA GLY A 66 -6.45 4.46 7.89
C GLY A 66 -6.62 5.59 8.90
N TYR A 67 -5.63 5.79 9.78
CA TYR A 67 -5.64 6.91 10.73
C TYR A 67 -5.58 8.27 10.05
N ILE A 68 -4.79 8.43 8.98
CA ILE A 68 -4.73 9.67 8.20
C ILE A 68 -6.10 10.00 7.59
N ILE A 69 -6.76 9.00 6.99
CA ILE A 69 -8.09 9.16 6.40
C ILE A 69 -9.08 9.63 7.47
N ASP A 70 -9.14 8.97 8.63
CA ASP A 70 -10.04 9.35 9.72
C ASP A 70 -9.72 10.75 10.30
N PHE A 71 -8.44 11.06 10.46
CA PHE A 71 -7.99 12.36 10.97
C PHE A 71 -8.39 13.51 10.05
N LEU A 72 -8.17 13.35 8.74
CA LEU A 72 -8.54 14.37 7.77
C LEU A 72 -10.05 14.51 7.59
N ALA A 73 -10.84 13.47 7.87
CA ALA A 73 -12.28 13.47 7.71
C ALA A 73 -12.95 14.68 8.40
N GLY A 74 -12.51 14.99 9.62
CA GLY A 74 -13.02 16.15 10.37
C GLY A 74 -12.78 17.49 9.69
N THR A 75 -11.63 17.65 9.02
CA THR A 75 -11.25 18.90 8.32
C THR A 75 -12.08 19.13 7.05
N PHE A 76 -12.48 18.04 6.37
CA PHE A 76 -13.18 18.11 5.08
C PHE A 76 -14.70 17.87 5.20
N GLY A 77 -15.25 17.87 6.44
CA GLY A 77 -16.68 17.66 6.66
C GLY A 77 -17.15 16.26 6.26
N ALA A 78 -16.26 15.28 6.30
CA ALA A 78 -16.56 13.88 6.08
C ALA A 78 -16.99 13.20 7.40
N ARG A 79 -17.63 12.04 7.29
CA ARG A 79 -17.97 11.22 8.44
C ARG A 79 -16.70 10.70 9.11
N LYS A 80 -16.46 11.10 10.35
CA LYS A 80 -15.37 10.60 11.16
C LYS A 80 -15.72 9.22 11.69
N ASP A 81 -15.17 8.19 11.08
CA ASP A 81 -15.43 6.79 11.40
C ASP A 81 -14.20 5.95 11.04
N LEU A 82 -13.45 5.58 12.06
CA LEU A 82 -12.21 4.82 11.91
C LEU A 82 -12.43 3.47 11.21
N GLN A 83 -13.57 2.81 11.43
CA GLN A 83 -13.86 1.52 10.78
C GLN A 83 -14.01 1.69 9.26
N SER A 84 -14.74 2.73 8.83
CA SER A 84 -14.85 3.06 7.41
C SER A 84 -13.52 3.49 6.81
N ALA A 85 -12.71 4.26 7.54
CA ALA A 85 -11.37 4.67 7.12
C ALA A 85 -10.43 3.45 6.95
N MET A 86 -10.48 2.48 7.86
CA MET A 86 -9.72 1.22 7.75
C MET A 86 -10.16 0.38 6.55
N LYS A 87 -11.46 0.33 6.23
CA LYS A 87 -11.94 -0.32 5.00
C LYS A 87 -11.36 0.35 3.75
N VAL A 88 -11.37 1.69 3.70
CA VAL A 88 -10.77 2.43 2.57
C VAL A 88 -9.29 2.11 2.45
N SER A 89 -8.52 2.14 3.54
CA SER A 89 -7.09 1.84 3.53
C SER A 89 -6.77 0.39 3.17
N ALA A 90 -7.68 -0.56 3.42
CA ALA A 90 -7.52 -1.96 3.03
C ALA A 90 -7.80 -2.18 1.54
N TYR A 91 -8.86 -1.59 1.01
CA TYR A 91 -9.31 -1.88 -0.35
C TYR A 91 -8.67 -0.98 -1.41
N ALA A 92 -8.33 0.27 -1.09
CA ALA A 92 -7.74 1.19 -2.06
C ALA A 92 -6.39 0.69 -2.63
N PRO A 93 -5.42 0.18 -1.85
CA PRO A 93 -4.14 -0.27 -2.39
C PRO A 93 -4.17 -1.64 -3.06
N THR A 94 -5.33 -2.31 -3.14
CA THR A 94 -5.47 -3.65 -3.73
C THR A 94 -4.86 -3.74 -5.13
N ALA A 95 -5.15 -2.77 -6.00
CA ALA A 95 -4.63 -2.76 -7.36
C ALA A 95 -3.10 -2.63 -7.38
N ALA A 96 -2.52 -1.85 -6.46
CA ALA A 96 -1.07 -1.71 -6.35
C ALA A 96 -0.42 -3.01 -5.84
N TRP A 97 -1.02 -3.69 -4.87
CA TRP A 97 -0.52 -4.98 -4.38
C TRP A 97 -0.57 -6.06 -5.46
N VAL A 98 -1.68 -6.14 -6.21
CA VAL A 98 -1.82 -7.09 -7.32
C VAL A 98 -0.85 -6.73 -8.45
N ALA A 99 -0.69 -5.45 -8.79
CA ALA A 99 0.29 -5.01 -9.78
C ALA A 99 1.74 -5.35 -9.37
N GLY A 100 2.01 -5.55 -8.08
CA GLY A 100 3.28 -6.04 -7.56
C GLY A 100 3.72 -7.40 -8.13
N VAL A 101 2.80 -8.20 -8.68
CA VAL A 101 3.11 -9.47 -9.36
C VAL A 101 4.07 -9.24 -10.55
N PHE A 102 3.96 -8.10 -11.23
CA PHE A 102 4.85 -7.79 -12.35
C PHE A 102 6.31 -7.58 -11.94
N ASN A 103 6.60 -7.42 -10.65
CA ASN A 103 7.97 -7.36 -10.13
C ASN A 103 8.71 -8.71 -10.14
N ILE A 104 8.01 -9.82 -10.41
CA ILE A 104 8.64 -11.14 -10.62
C ILE A 104 9.61 -11.07 -11.79
N LEU A 105 9.19 -10.43 -12.88
CA LEU A 105 10.03 -10.25 -14.08
C LEU A 105 10.45 -8.77 -14.17
N PRO A 106 11.71 -8.42 -13.91
CA PRO A 106 12.16 -7.03 -13.97
C PRO A 106 11.84 -6.34 -15.29
N ALA A 107 11.80 -7.10 -16.40
CA ALA A 107 11.40 -6.58 -17.71
C ALA A 107 9.94 -6.14 -17.79
N LEU A 108 9.08 -6.67 -16.92
CA LEU A 108 7.64 -6.34 -16.87
C LEU A 108 7.29 -5.36 -15.75
N SER A 109 8.26 -4.90 -14.98
CA SER A 109 8.02 -3.99 -13.84
C SER A 109 7.36 -2.68 -14.24
N PHE A 110 7.46 -2.25 -15.51
CA PHE A 110 6.73 -1.08 -16.01
C PHE A 110 5.21 -1.25 -15.96
N LEU A 111 4.68 -2.48 -15.99
CA LEU A 111 3.25 -2.75 -15.83
C LEU A 111 2.76 -2.47 -14.40
N SER A 112 3.65 -2.28 -13.43
CA SER A 112 3.27 -1.82 -12.09
C SER A 112 2.57 -0.46 -12.11
N ILE A 113 2.65 0.30 -13.22
CA ILE A 113 1.87 1.50 -13.45
C ILE A 113 0.35 1.26 -13.36
N LEU A 114 -0.10 0.01 -13.61
CA LEU A 114 -1.50 -0.39 -13.38
C LEU A 114 -1.92 -0.24 -11.92
N GLY A 115 -0.96 -0.21 -11.00
CA GLY A 115 -1.20 0.11 -9.60
C GLY A 115 -1.75 1.52 -9.37
N LEU A 116 -1.61 2.44 -10.35
CA LEU A 116 -2.26 3.77 -10.30
C LEU A 116 -3.78 3.67 -10.25
N TYR A 117 -4.37 2.58 -10.66
CA TYR A 117 -5.80 2.32 -10.47
C TYR A 117 -6.21 2.35 -8.99
N SER A 118 -5.27 2.10 -8.07
CA SER A 118 -5.50 2.28 -6.63
C SER A 118 -5.93 3.69 -6.26
N LEU A 119 -5.49 4.72 -7.00
CA LEU A 119 -5.92 6.11 -6.76
C LEU A 119 -7.40 6.30 -7.09
N TYR A 120 -7.88 5.66 -8.15
CA TYR A 120 -9.30 5.65 -8.48
C TYR A 120 -10.12 4.90 -7.42
N LEU A 121 -9.62 3.75 -6.93
CA LEU A 121 -10.25 3.00 -5.84
C LEU A 121 -10.28 3.82 -4.55
N LEU A 122 -9.24 4.58 -4.27
CA LEU A 122 -9.19 5.48 -3.12
C LEU A 122 -10.26 6.58 -3.22
N TYR A 123 -10.36 7.23 -4.38
CA TYR A 123 -11.38 8.26 -4.62
C TYR A 123 -12.80 7.72 -4.43
N THR A 124 -13.12 6.59 -5.05
CA THR A 124 -14.43 5.96 -4.95
C THR A 124 -14.73 5.44 -3.55
N GLY A 125 -13.72 4.88 -2.88
CA GLY A 125 -13.82 4.39 -1.51
C GLY A 125 -14.08 5.52 -0.50
N ILE A 126 -13.37 6.63 -0.61
CA ILE A 126 -13.60 7.84 0.21
C ILE A 126 -15.02 8.36 -0.02
N GLY A 127 -15.45 8.50 -1.27
CA GLY A 127 -16.79 8.99 -1.60
C GLY A 127 -17.90 8.10 -1.02
N ALA A 128 -17.74 6.77 -1.12
CA ALA A 128 -18.73 5.80 -0.69
C ALA A 128 -18.83 5.63 0.84
N LEU A 129 -17.67 5.55 1.53
CA LEU A 129 -17.60 5.17 2.94
C LEU A 129 -17.49 6.38 3.88
N MET A 130 -16.70 7.39 3.52
CA MET A 130 -16.46 8.57 4.36
C MET A 130 -17.49 9.68 4.10
N ARG A 131 -18.22 9.64 2.99
CA ARG A 131 -19.32 10.56 2.62
C ARG A 131 -18.98 12.03 2.88
N PRO A 132 -17.88 12.57 2.30
CA PRO A 132 -17.53 13.97 2.46
C PRO A 132 -18.59 14.88 1.85
N ALA A 133 -18.63 16.16 2.28
CA ALA A 133 -19.47 17.16 1.62
C ALA A 133 -19.12 17.23 0.12
N ALA A 134 -20.13 17.34 -0.75
CA ALA A 134 -19.97 17.23 -2.20
C ALA A 134 -18.85 18.13 -2.78
N ASN A 135 -18.71 19.36 -2.24
CA ASN A 135 -17.68 20.30 -2.66
C ASN A 135 -16.26 19.94 -2.16
N ASN A 136 -16.14 19.10 -1.14
CA ASN A 136 -14.87 18.79 -0.47
C ASN A 136 -14.34 17.40 -0.83
N ALA A 137 -15.13 16.56 -1.49
CA ALA A 137 -14.76 15.17 -1.80
C ALA A 137 -13.45 15.07 -2.59
N LEU A 138 -13.27 15.92 -3.60
CA LEU A 138 -12.08 15.94 -4.44
C LEU A 138 -10.86 16.42 -3.65
N ILE A 139 -11.00 17.52 -2.90
CA ILE A 139 -9.90 18.11 -2.12
C ILE A 139 -9.47 17.13 -1.01
N TYR A 140 -10.42 16.50 -0.35
CA TYR A 140 -10.15 15.47 0.67
C TYR A 140 -9.37 14.29 0.06
N THR A 141 -9.80 13.77 -1.09
CA THR A 141 -9.11 12.68 -1.77
C THR A 141 -7.68 13.08 -2.17
N ILE A 142 -7.48 14.29 -2.71
CA ILE A 142 -6.15 14.79 -3.05
C ILE A 142 -5.25 14.87 -1.82
N ALA A 143 -5.75 15.37 -0.70
CA ALA A 143 -4.99 15.43 0.55
C ALA A 143 -4.58 14.03 1.03
N VAL A 144 -5.50 13.06 0.98
CA VAL A 144 -5.21 11.66 1.34
C VAL A 144 -4.19 11.04 0.37
N ILE A 145 -4.29 11.31 -0.94
CA ILE A 145 -3.34 10.82 -1.95
C ILE A 145 -1.93 11.35 -1.66
N ILE A 146 -1.79 12.64 -1.34
CA ILE A 146 -0.48 13.22 -1.01
C ILE A 146 0.12 12.51 0.22
N CYS A 147 -0.67 12.33 1.28
CA CYS A 147 -0.23 11.60 2.46
C CYS A 147 0.12 10.13 2.15
N ALA A 148 -0.68 9.46 1.33
CA ALA A 148 -0.43 8.08 0.91
C ALA A 148 0.87 7.95 0.11
N ILE A 149 1.17 8.90 -0.77
CA ILE A 149 2.44 8.94 -1.53
C ILE A 149 3.62 9.12 -0.57
N ILE A 150 3.51 10.00 0.43
CA ILE A 150 4.57 10.20 1.44
C ILE A 150 4.80 8.92 2.22
N VAL A 151 3.75 8.26 2.71
CA VAL A 151 3.84 6.98 3.41
C VAL A 151 4.49 5.93 2.52
N TRP A 152 4.10 5.86 1.26
CA TRP A 152 4.66 4.90 0.30
C TRP A 152 6.16 5.13 0.03
N ILE A 153 6.57 6.39 -0.14
CA ILE A 153 8.00 6.75 -0.28
C ILE A 153 8.78 6.30 0.95
N ILE A 154 8.25 6.51 2.16
CA ILE A 154 8.89 6.09 3.41
C ILE A 154 9.03 4.55 3.45
N ILE A 155 7.96 3.81 3.09
CA ILE A 155 7.96 2.35 3.04
C ILE A 155 9.04 1.81 2.10
N LEU A 156 9.25 2.46 0.95
CA LEU A 156 10.28 2.05 -0.01
C LEU A 156 11.68 2.52 0.41
N ALA A 157 11.82 3.69 1.00
CA ALA A 157 13.10 4.28 1.37
C ALA A 157 13.78 3.53 2.53
N ILE A 158 13.02 3.12 3.54
CA ILE A 158 13.57 2.46 4.73
C ILE A 158 14.36 1.18 4.39
N PRO A 159 13.83 0.20 3.65
CA PRO A 159 14.58 -0.98 3.27
C PRO A 159 15.80 -0.65 2.40
N VAL A 160 15.66 0.30 1.48
CA VAL A 160 16.78 0.73 0.61
C VAL A 160 17.89 1.36 1.43
N LEU A 161 17.60 2.19 2.41
CA LEU A 161 18.59 2.81 3.28
C LEU A 161 19.26 1.79 4.20
N LEU A 162 18.50 0.84 4.74
CA LEU A 162 19.03 -0.19 5.64
C LEU A 162 19.95 -1.20 4.91
N PHE A 163 19.58 -1.60 3.70
CA PHE A 163 20.28 -2.64 2.95
C PHE A 163 21.13 -2.09 1.81
N GLY A 164 20.82 -0.91 1.26
CA GLY A 164 21.61 -0.28 0.20
C GLY A 164 22.99 0.19 0.65
N MET A 165 23.18 0.47 1.94
CA MET A 165 24.51 0.75 2.50
C MET A 165 25.37 -0.50 2.64
N GLY A 166 24.76 -1.68 2.77
CA GLY A 166 25.48 -2.97 2.85
C GLY A 166 25.95 -3.53 1.49
N MET A 167 25.44 -3.01 0.38
CA MET A 167 25.87 -3.42 -0.97
C MET A 167 27.06 -2.61 -1.51
N ARG A 168 27.57 -1.63 -0.76
CA ARG A 168 28.74 -0.82 -1.12
C ARG A 168 30.04 -1.27 -0.44
N MET A 169 29.99 -2.37 0.32
CA MET A 169 31.17 -3.06 0.85
C MET A 169 31.30 -4.40 0.16
#